data_72392365b510cadb0b181972b38a0871
#
_entry.id   72392365b510cadb0b181972b38a0871
#
_cell.length_a   1.000
_cell.length_b   1.000
_cell.length_c   1.000
_cell.angle_alpha   90.00
_cell.angle_beta   90.00
_cell.angle_gamma   90.00
#
_symmetry.space_group_name_H-M   'P 1'
#
loop_
_entity.id
_entity.type
_entity.pdbx_description
1 polymer ?
#
loop_
_entity_poly.entity_id
_entity_poly.type
_entity_poly.pdbx_seq_one_letter_code
_entity_poly.pdbx_strand_id
1 'polypeptide(L)'
;KLTWNTEDKDIYYQGTTTKDLPVSMELKYYLDGAQISPSDLAGKSGHLKIEVTYKNNVKNKTKVGKKTTEMYAPFVMATAMILPTDNFTNVTIDNGKVLSDGQRNIVIGVGMPGLADNLDLNSVDEDIDLDIPEEFTMEADVTDCEMSSAFTVALTDIFKDIDFDNIDGL
;
A
#
# COMPACT_ATOMS: atom_id res chain seq x y z
N LYS A 1 -20.02 -13.84 20.02
CA LYS A 1 -19.59 -12.45 20.29
C LYS A 1 -18.72 -12.48 21.53
N LEU A 2 -17.47 -12.07 21.39
CA LEU A 2 -16.57 -11.86 22.54
C LEU A 2 -16.78 -10.44 23.04
N THR A 3 -16.92 -10.28 24.35
CA THR A 3 -17.04 -8.99 25.01
C THR A 3 -15.90 -8.88 26.01
N TRP A 4 -15.13 -7.82 25.91
CA TRP A 4 -14.03 -7.51 26.80
C TRP A 4 -14.50 -6.43 27.77
N ASN A 5 -14.12 -6.60 29.02
CA ASN A 5 -14.32 -5.60 30.06
C ASN A 5 -12.96 -5.30 30.67
N THR A 6 -12.52 -4.05 30.58
CA THR A 6 -11.22 -3.61 31.06
C THR A 6 -11.35 -2.21 31.66
N GLU A 7 -10.58 -1.91 32.68
CA GLU A 7 -10.43 -0.58 33.25
C GLU A 7 -9.41 0.25 32.47
N ASP A 8 -8.55 -0.41 31.68
CA ASP A 8 -7.57 0.24 30.81
C ASP A 8 -8.20 0.64 29.48
N LYS A 9 -7.66 1.69 28.84
CA LYS A 9 -8.13 2.20 27.55
C LYS A 9 -7.71 1.33 26.38
N ASP A 10 -6.61 0.57 26.54
CA ASP A 10 -5.99 -0.21 25.46
C ASP A 10 -6.12 -1.71 25.76
N ILE A 11 -6.45 -2.47 24.73
CA ILE A 11 -6.53 -3.93 24.78
C ILE A 11 -5.58 -4.50 23.75
N TYR A 12 -4.61 -5.29 24.21
CA TYR A 12 -3.69 -6.03 23.36
C TYR A 12 -4.07 -7.50 23.36
N TYR A 13 -4.29 -8.06 22.18
CA TYR A 13 -4.54 -9.50 22.06
C TYR A 13 -3.89 -10.08 20.82
N GLN A 14 -3.58 -11.35 20.85
CA GLN A 14 -3.10 -12.13 19.72
C GLN A 14 -4.09 -13.26 19.44
N GLY A 15 -4.36 -13.51 18.16
CA GLY A 15 -5.28 -14.56 17.75
C GLY A 15 -5.02 -15.00 16.30
N THR A 16 -5.70 -16.06 15.90
CA THR A 16 -5.69 -16.56 14.51
C THR A 16 -7.07 -16.42 13.91
N THR A 17 -7.13 -16.21 12.60
CA THR A 17 -8.38 -16.17 11.84
C THR A 17 -8.23 -17.02 10.58
N THR A 18 -9.33 -17.61 10.15
CA THR A 18 -9.45 -18.33 8.86
C THR A 18 -10.15 -17.49 7.81
N LYS A 19 -10.47 -16.23 8.12
CA LYS A 19 -11.07 -15.32 7.14
C LYS A 19 -10.01 -14.83 6.17
N ASP A 20 -10.39 -14.74 4.91
CA ASP A 20 -9.55 -14.12 3.90
C ASP A 20 -9.31 -12.64 4.22
N LEU A 21 -8.13 -12.17 3.86
CA LEU A 21 -7.80 -10.75 3.98
C LEU A 21 -8.64 -9.92 3.01
N PRO A 22 -9.16 -8.76 3.44
CA PRO A 22 -9.93 -7.88 2.56
C PRO A 22 -9.09 -7.32 1.40
N VAL A 23 -7.80 -7.14 1.63
CA VAL A 23 -6.81 -6.81 0.59
C VAL A 23 -5.67 -7.80 0.70
N SER A 24 -5.31 -8.43 -0.40
CA SER A 24 -4.09 -9.22 -0.53
C SER A 24 -2.97 -8.37 -1.10
N MET A 25 -1.73 -8.76 -0.79
CA MET A 25 -0.52 -8.08 -1.23
C MET A 25 0.43 -9.10 -1.83
N GLU A 26 0.98 -8.79 -3.00
CA GLU A 26 2.05 -9.54 -3.64
C GLU A 26 3.34 -8.70 -3.62
N LEU A 27 4.45 -9.32 -3.27
CA LEU A 27 5.77 -8.73 -3.31
C LEU A 27 6.66 -9.52 -4.27
N LYS A 28 7.33 -8.80 -5.17
CA LYS A 28 8.35 -9.37 -6.05
C LYS A 28 9.66 -8.63 -5.86
N TYR A 29 10.72 -9.40 -5.77
CA TYR A 29 12.07 -8.88 -5.57
C TYR A 29 12.92 -9.21 -6.79
N TYR A 30 13.71 -8.24 -7.24
CA TYR A 30 14.65 -8.40 -8.34
C TYR A 30 16.00 -7.82 -7.92
N LEU A 31 17.07 -8.58 -8.18
CA LEU A 31 18.43 -8.11 -8.00
C LEU A 31 19.13 -8.14 -9.37
N ASP A 32 19.66 -7.00 -9.79
CA ASP A 32 20.28 -6.80 -11.12
C ASP A 32 19.36 -7.27 -12.27
N GLY A 33 18.04 -7.04 -12.12
CA GLY A 33 17.01 -7.41 -13.10
C GLY A 33 16.56 -8.88 -13.06
N ALA A 34 17.18 -9.74 -12.26
CA ALA A 34 16.75 -11.14 -12.09
C ALA A 34 15.87 -11.29 -10.86
N GLN A 35 14.73 -11.98 -10.99
CA GLN A 35 13.85 -12.24 -9.86
C GLN A 35 14.57 -13.11 -8.81
N ILE A 36 14.43 -12.74 -7.53
CA ILE A 36 15.09 -13.39 -6.40
C ILE A 36 14.10 -13.61 -5.26
N SER A 37 14.30 -14.66 -4.46
CA SER A 37 13.51 -14.86 -3.25
C SER A 37 14.02 -13.95 -2.10
N PRO A 38 13.16 -13.55 -1.14
CA PRO A 38 13.60 -12.77 0.01
C PRO A 38 14.71 -13.46 0.82
N SER A 39 14.66 -14.81 0.92
CA SER A 39 15.68 -15.59 1.63
C SER A 39 17.05 -15.58 0.95
N ASP A 40 17.07 -15.52 -0.39
CA ASP A 40 18.29 -15.48 -1.16
C ASP A 40 18.85 -14.06 -1.30
N LEU A 41 18.04 -13.04 -1.06
CA LEU A 41 18.42 -11.63 -1.13
C LEU A 41 19.28 -11.21 0.06
N ALA A 42 19.11 -11.84 1.24
CA ALA A 42 19.87 -11.49 2.44
C ALA A 42 21.38 -11.58 2.21
N GLY A 43 22.10 -10.52 2.57
CA GLY A 43 23.55 -10.39 2.39
C GLY A 43 24.02 -10.17 0.95
N LYS A 44 23.11 -9.99 -0.01
CA LYS A 44 23.47 -9.70 -1.41
C LYS A 44 23.71 -8.22 -1.63
N SER A 45 24.46 -7.94 -2.71
CA SER A 45 24.74 -6.58 -3.17
C SER A 45 24.39 -6.48 -4.65
N GLY A 46 23.89 -5.31 -5.08
CA GLY A 46 23.49 -5.05 -6.46
C GLY A 46 22.38 -4.00 -6.54
N HIS A 47 21.76 -3.86 -7.69
CA HIS A 47 20.59 -3.01 -7.88
C HIS A 47 19.33 -3.79 -7.52
N LEU A 48 18.68 -3.38 -6.43
CA LEU A 48 17.44 -3.99 -5.91
C LEU A 48 16.24 -3.26 -6.45
N LYS A 49 15.25 -4.03 -6.95
CA LYS A 49 13.89 -3.54 -7.22
C LYS A 49 12.89 -4.38 -6.43
N ILE A 50 11.95 -3.71 -5.73
CA ILE A 50 10.84 -4.34 -5.04
C ILE A 50 9.53 -3.80 -5.63
N GLU A 51 8.74 -4.70 -6.20
CA GLU A 51 7.39 -4.41 -6.67
C GLU A 51 6.38 -4.87 -5.61
N VAL A 52 5.46 -3.99 -5.24
CA VAL A 52 4.38 -4.27 -4.29
C VAL A 52 3.06 -3.97 -4.97
N THR A 53 2.27 -5.03 -5.18
CA THR A 53 0.94 -4.94 -5.81
C THR A 53 -0.13 -5.28 -4.79
N TYR A 54 -1.19 -4.47 -4.73
CA TYR A 54 -2.35 -4.70 -3.88
C TYR A 54 -3.54 -5.19 -4.70
N LYS A 55 -4.30 -6.12 -4.12
CA LYS A 55 -5.54 -6.62 -4.73
C LYS A 55 -6.67 -6.54 -3.72
N ASN A 56 -7.70 -5.79 -4.07
CA ASN A 56 -8.92 -5.70 -3.29
C ASN A 56 -9.81 -6.94 -3.52
N ASN A 57 -10.18 -7.61 -2.44
CA ASN A 57 -10.99 -8.83 -2.49
C ASN A 57 -12.44 -8.59 -2.04
N VAL A 58 -12.82 -7.33 -1.73
CA VAL A 58 -14.13 -6.99 -1.17
C VAL A 58 -14.93 -6.13 -2.14
N LYS A 59 -16.06 -6.67 -2.61
CA LYS A 59 -17.05 -5.92 -3.38
C LYS A 59 -18.37 -5.85 -2.60
N ASN A 60 -19.01 -4.70 -2.66
CA ASN A 60 -20.29 -4.44 -2.04
C ASN A 60 -21.31 -3.98 -3.09
N LYS A 61 -22.59 -4.36 -2.90
CA LYS A 61 -23.68 -3.81 -3.70
C LYS A 61 -24.00 -2.42 -3.20
N THR A 62 -23.76 -1.42 -4.02
CA THR A 62 -23.96 -0.01 -3.73
C THR A 62 -25.01 0.58 -4.66
N LYS A 63 -25.88 1.43 -4.15
CA LYS A 63 -26.88 2.14 -4.94
C LYS A 63 -26.30 3.44 -5.45
N VAL A 64 -26.08 3.53 -6.75
CA VAL A 64 -25.61 4.75 -7.44
C VAL A 64 -26.78 5.30 -8.24
N GLY A 65 -27.37 6.40 -7.76
CA GLY A 65 -28.60 6.95 -8.35
C GLY A 65 -29.77 5.95 -8.30
N LYS A 66 -30.26 5.51 -9.47
CA LYS A 66 -31.36 4.54 -9.60
C LYS A 66 -30.91 3.10 -9.83
N LYS A 67 -29.60 2.87 -10.02
CA LYS A 67 -29.02 1.55 -10.30
C LYS A 67 -28.32 0.99 -9.07
N THR A 68 -28.36 -0.33 -8.90
CA THR A 68 -27.52 -1.04 -7.94
C THR A 68 -26.37 -1.66 -8.72
N THR A 69 -25.14 -1.34 -8.35
CA THR A 69 -23.92 -1.86 -8.96
C THR A 69 -23.02 -2.49 -7.89
N GLU A 70 -22.11 -3.36 -8.30
CA GLU A 70 -21.07 -3.88 -7.43
C GLU A 70 -19.86 -2.96 -7.52
N MET A 71 -19.40 -2.49 -6.37
CA MET A 71 -18.24 -1.62 -6.23
C MET A 71 -17.26 -2.21 -5.22
N TYR A 72 -15.99 -2.01 -5.44
CA TYR A 72 -14.98 -2.37 -4.45
C TYR A 72 -15.14 -1.51 -3.18
N ALA A 73 -14.93 -2.13 -2.02
CA ALA A 73 -14.79 -1.37 -0.78
C ALA A 73 -13.56 -0.45 -0.90
N PRO A 74 -13.67 0.85 -0.57
CA PRO A 74 -12.54 1.75 -0.71
C PRO A 74 -11.49 1.46 0.36
N PHE A 75 -10.30 1.05 -0.09
CA PHE A 75 -9.11 0.89 0.75
C PHE A 75 -8.00 1.81 0.25
N VAL A 76 -7.33 2.47 1.19
CA VAL A 76 -6.02 3.09 0.96
C VAL A 76 -4.99 2.26 1.68
N MET A 77 -4.06 1.70 0.92
CA MET A 77 -2.96 0.90 1.42
C MET A 77 -1.72 1.76 1.56
N ALA A 78 -1.02 1.62 2.66
CA ALA A 78 0.29 2.25 2.85
C ALA A 78 1.26 1.21 3.40
N THR A 79 2.35 0.99 2.66
CA THR A 79 3.46 0.13 3.12
C THR A 79 4.66 1.00 3.43
N ALA A 80 5.20 0.84 4.65
CA ALA A 80 6.44 1.49 5.04
C ALA A 80 7.55 0.46 5.19
N MET A 81 8.73 0.81 4.65
CA MET A 81 9.97 0.04 4.77
C MET A 81 11.04 0.91 5.39
N ILE A 82 11.79 0.36 6.36
CA ILE A 82 12.91 1.05 7.03
C ILE A 82 14.20 0.45 6.51
N LEU A 83 14.98 1.25 5.79
CA LEU A 83 16.19 0.86 5.08
C LEU A 83 17.40 1.62 5.67
N PRO A 84 18.38 0.93 6.30
CA PRO A 84 19.61 1.57 6.77
C PRO A 84 20.39 2.24 5.63
N THR A 85 20.87 3.46 5.82
CA THR A 85 21.63 4.19 4.79
C THR A 85 23.00 3.59 4.51
N ASP A 86 23.55 2.81 5.44
CA ASP A 86 24.81 2.09 5.26
C ASP A 86 24.70 0.95 4.22
N ASN A 87 23.49 0.38 4.09
CA ASN A 87 23.21 -0.74 3.18
C ASN A 87 22.46 -0.31 1.92
N PHE A 88 21.64 0.76 2.00
CA PHE A 88 20.76 1.19 0.92
C PHE A 88 21.04 2.63 0.51
N THR A 89 21.46 2.81 -0.74
CA THR A 89 21.73 4.12 -1.36
C THR A 89 20.85 4.31 -2.59
N ASN A 90 20.75 5.52 -3.11
CA ASN A 90 19.97 5.87 -4.30
C ASN A 90 18.52 5.37 -4.26
N VAL A 91 17.90 5.43 -3.07
CA VAL A 91 16.56 4.90 -2.85
C VAL A 91 15.53 5.79 -3.55
N THR A 92 14.74 5.19 -4.42
CA THR A 92 13.64 5.84 -5.16
C THR A 92 12.35 5.05 -5.02
N ILE A 93 11.23 5.71 -5.28
CA ILE A 93 9.90 5.10 -5.31
C ILE A 93 9.03 5.87 -6.31
N ASP A 94 8.15 5.18 -7.03
CA ASP A 94 7.20 5.80 -7.96
C ASP A 94 5.96 6.34 -7.22
N ASN A 95 5.12 5.48 -6.67
CA ASN A 95 3.87 5.86 -6.00
C ASN A 95 4.07 5.96 -4.47
N GLY A 96 4.78 7.00 -4.02
CA GLY A 96 5.09 7.14 -2.61
C GLY A 96 6.08 8.25 -2.28
N LYS A 97 6.74 8.10 -1.13
CA LYS A 97 7.71 9.07 -0.62
C LYS A 97 8.86 8.39 0.10
N VAL A 98 10.06 8.91 -0.09
CA VAL A 98 11.25 8.57 0.70
C VAL A 98 11.55 9.71 1.67
N LEU A 99 11.66 9.38 2.95
CA LEU A 99 12.06 10.29 4.03
C LEU A 99 13.39 9.78 4.60
N SER A 100 14.41 10.64 4.68
CA SER A 100 15.71 10.26 5.24
C SER A 100 16.01 11.07 6.50
N ASP A 101 16.50 10.40 7.54
CA ASP A 101 17.02 11.04 8.76
C ASP A 101 18.57 11.04 8.83
N GLY A 102 19.21 10.59 7.75
CA GLY A 102 20.67 10.46 7.64
C GLY A 102 21.22 9.11 8.10
N GLN A 103 20.49 8.33 8.87
CA GLN A 103 20.84 6.98 9.30
C GLN A 103 19.92 5.93 8.64
N ARG A 104 18.71 6.33 8.27
CA ARG A 104 17.68 5.47 7.68
C ARG A 104 16.93 6.21 6.59
N ASN A 105 16.53 5.47 5.58
CA ASN A 105 15.49 5.86 4.63
C ASN A 105 14.19 5.18 5.05
N ILE A 106 13.15 5.96 5.26
CA ILE A 106 11.78 5.47 5.46
C ILE A 106 11.08 5.64 4.12
N VAL A 107 10.82 4.51 3.46
CA VAL A 107 10.11 4.46 2.18
C VAL A 107 8.65 4.19 2.47
N ILE A 108 7.76 5.04 1.98
CA ILE A 108 6.31 4.90 2.16
C ILE A 108 5.69 4.80 0.78
N GLY A 109 5.25 3.61 0.39
CA GLY A 109 4.50 3.35 -0.83
C GLY A 109 3.00 3.32 -0.56
N VAL A 110 2.20 3.80 -1.52
CA VAL A 110 0.74 3.86 -1.40
C VAL A 110 0.07 3.16 -2.58
N GLY A 111 -1.17 2.67 -2.34
CA GLY A 111 -2.02 2.11 -3.39
C GLY A 111 -3.49 2.13 -2.97
N MET A 112 -4.37 2.21 -3.96
CA MET A 112 -5.83 2.28 -3.77
C MET A 112 -6.53 1.25 -4.64
N PRO A 113 -6.38 -0.05 -4.32
CA PRO A 113 -6.82 -1.12 -5.21
C PRO A 113 -8.34 -1.14 -5.42
N GLY A 114 -8.76 -1.17 -6.70
CA GLY A 114 -10.15 -1.17 -7.14
C GLY A 114 -10.83 0.20 -7.11
N LEU A 115 -10.13 1.27 -6.76
CA LEU A 115 -10.73 2.61 -6.77
C LEU A 115 -10.88 3.15 -8.19
N ALA A 116 -9.90 2.92 -9.06
CA ALA A 116 -9.99 3.29 -10.47
C ALA A 116 -11.18 2.60 -11.17
N ASP A 117 -11.40 1.31 -10.89
CA ASP A 117 -12.56 0.55 -11.40
C ASP A 117 -13.90 1.15 -10.91
N ASN A 118 -13.96 1.58 -9.64
CA ASN A 118 -15.17 2.17 -9.07
C ASN A 118 -15.54 3.50 -9.71
N LEU A 119 -14.55 4.28 -10.11
CA LEU A 119 -14.76 5.59 -10.72
C LEU A 119 -15.04 5.49 -12.22
N ASP A 120 -14.91 4.27 -12.83
CA ASP A 120 -15.09 4.02 -14.26
C ASP A 120 -14.29 5.03 -15.11
N LEU A 121 -13.04 5.29 -14.71
CA LEU A 121 -12.18 6.31 -15.31
C LEU A 121 -11.94 6.07 -16.81
N ASN A 122 -12.13 4.83 -17.28
CA ASN A 122 -12.06 4.50 -18.71
C ASN A 122 -13.23 5.06 -19.53
N SER A 123 -14.31 5.54 -18.88
CA SER A 123 -15.50 6.11 -19.51
C SER A 123 -15.61 7.63 -19.34
N VAL A 124 -14.73 8.24 -18.56
CA VAL A 124 -14.68 9.68 -18.34
C VAL A 124 -13.76 10.31 -19.40
N ASP A 125 -14.14 11.50 -19.86
CA ASP A 125 -13.49 12.27 -20.94
C ASP A 125 -11.95 12.20 -20.85
N GLU A 126 -11.27 12.09 -22.00
CA GLU A 126 -9.80 11.93 -22.13
C GLU A 126 -8.96 13.05 -21.47
N ASP A 127 -9.60 14.09 -20.95
CA ASP A 127 -8.95 15.24 -20.31
C ASP A 127 -8.68 15.05 -18.79
N ILE A 128 -9.14 13.96 -18.17
CA ILE A 128 -8.88 13.67 -16.75
C ILE A 128 -7.86 12.53 -16.63
N ASP A 129 -6.58 12.88 -16.62
CA ASP A 129 -5.48 11.96 -16.32
C ASP A 129 -5.35 11.79 -14.79
N LEU A 130 -6.26 11.01 -14.19
CA LEU A 130 -6.22 10.67 -12.78
C LEU A 130 -5.58 9.29 -12.61
N ASP A 131 -4.29 9.26 -12.34
CA ASP A 131 -3.56 8.04 -12.03
C ASP A 131 -3.85 7.62 -10.57
N ILE A 132 -4.58 6.52 -10.40
CA ILE A 132 -4.87 5.94 -9.10
C ILE A 132 -4.07 4.64 -8.96
N PRO A 133 -2.95 4.66 -8.22
CA PRO A 133 -2.06 3.51 -8.17
C PRO A 133 -2.68 2.35 -7.39
N GLU A 134 -2.50 1.14 -7.90
CA GLU A 134 -2.77 -0.12 -7.21
C GLU A 134 -1.50 -0.83 -6.75
N GLU A 135 -0.35 -0.29 -7.15
CA GLU A 135 0.99 -0.82 -6.88
C GLU A 135 2.00 0.31 -6.73
N PHE A 136 3.16 -0.03 -6.23
CA PHE A 136 4.34 0.82 -6.26
C PHE A 136 5.60 0.00 -6.45
N THR A 137 6.62 0.66 -6.99
CA THR A 137 7.96 0.11 -7.17
C THR A 137 8.97 0.92 -6.39
N MET A 138 9.78 0.25 -5.59
CA MET A 138 10.94 0.82 -4.92
C MET A 138 12.21 0.30 -5.56
N GLU A 139 13.17 1.18 -5.84
CA GLU A 139 14.49 0.82 -6.32
C GLU A 139 15.57 1.39 -5.42
N ALA A 140 16.67 0.66 -5.26
CA ALA A 140 17.82 1.09 -4.48
C ALA A 140 19.08 0.34 -4.92
N ASP A 141 20.24 0.96 -4.74
CA ASP A 141 21.51 0.24 -4.76
C ASP A 141 21.79 -0.30 -3.36
N VAL A 142 22.01 -1.61 -3.26
CA VAL A 142 22.17 -2.31 -1.99
C VAL A 142 23.56 -2.95 -1.85
N THR A 143 24.10 -2.84 -0.65
CA THR A 143 25.34 -3.52 -0.24
C THR A 143 25.04 -4.32 1.02
N ASP A 144 25.31 -5.63 1.01
CA ASP A 144 25.04 -6.53 2.13
C ASP A 144 23.59 -6.37 2.62
N CYS A 145 22.62 -6.77 1.78
CA CYS A 145 21.18 -6.49 1.96
C CYS A 145 20.68 -6.94 3.32
N GLU A 146 20.36 -5.99 4.17
CA GLU A 146 19.74 -6.21 5.47
C GLU A 146 18.56 -5.24 5.67
N MET A 147 17.33 -5.74 5.48
CA MET A 147 16.11 -4.96 5.70
C MET A 147 15.71 -5.03 7.16
N SER A 148 15.56 -3.87 7.82
CA SER A 148 15.21 -3.81 9.25
C SER A 148 13.76 -4.18 9.51
N SER A 149 12.81 -3.52 8.89
CA SER A 149 11.38 -3.73 9.12
C SER A 149 10.55 -3.22 7.95
N ALA A 150 9.46 -3.93 7.68
CA ALA A 150 8.41 -3.47 6.78
C ALA A 150 7.04 -3.74 7.43
N PHE A 151 6.09 -2.83 7.23
CA PHE A 151 4.72 -3.00 7.69
C PHE A 151 3.74 -2.33 6.72
N THR A 152 2.55 -2.91 6.64
CA THR A 152 1.47 -2.41 5.80
C THR A 152 0.24 -2.14 6.64
N VAL A 153 -0.40 -1.01 6.38
CA VAL A 153 -1.70 -0.65 6.95
C VAL A 153 -2.74 -0.50 5.86
N ALA A 154 -3.98 -0.92 6.16
CA ALA A 154 -5.14 -0.72 5.31
C ALA A 154 -6.09 0.25 6.00
N LEU A 155 -6.41 1.36 5.33
CA LEU A 155 -7.25 2.43 5.84
C LEU A 155 -8.55 2.47 5.03
N THR A 156 -9.69 2.51 5.70
CA THR A 156 -11.02 2.50 5.06
C THR A 156 -11.78 3.81 5.21
N ASP A 157 -11.34 4.67 6.12
CA ASP A 157 -12.11 5.82 6.58
C ASP A 157 -11.54 7.17 6.16
N ILE A 158 -10.51 7.19 5.32
CA ILE A 158 -9.80 8.43 4.90
C ILE A 158 -10.75 9.42 4.21
N PHE A 159 -11.78 8.92 3.54
CA PHE A 159 -12.72 9.78 2.78
C PHE A 159 -13.95 10.20 3.58
N LYS A 160 -14.12 9.77 4.84
CA LYS A 160 -15.32 10.07 5.62
C LYS A 160 -15.43 11.52 6.06
N ASP A 161 -14.28 12.17 6.26
CA ASP A 161 -14.20 13.54 6.74
C ASP A 161 -13.95 14.56 5.62
N ILE A 162 -13.93 14.10 4.35
CA ILE A 162 -13.81 15.00 3.20
C ILE A 162 -15.22 15.50 2.86
N ASP A 163 -15.45 16.77 3.14
CA ASP A 163 -16.65 17.48 2.75
C ASP A 163 -16.57 17.85 1.26
N PHE A 164 -17.15 16.99 0.42
CA PHE A 164 -17.18 17.18 -1.02
C PHE A 164 -18.09 18.35 -1.45
N ASP A 165 -18.97 18.83 -0.57
CA ASP A 165 -19.89 19.96 -0.88
C ASP A 165 -19.16 21.33 -0.82
N ASN A 166 -17.93 21.38 -0.30
CA ASN A 166 -17.11 22.59 -0.19
C ASN A 166 -15.92 22.62 -1.14
N ILE A 167 -15.85 21.73 -2.16
CA ILE A 167 -14.81 21.76 -3.19
C ILE A 167 -15.14 22.72 -4.36
N ASP A 168 -15.97 23.71 -4.17
CA ASP A 168 -16.19 24.80 -5.11
C ASP A 168 -14.99 25.77 -5.06
N GLY A 169 -13.94 25.45 -5.80
CA GLY A 169 -12.83 26.39 -5.97
C GLY A 169 -11.46 25.80 -6.32
N LEU A 170 -11.39 24.86 -7.25
CA LEU A 170 -10.16 24.57 -7.98
C LEU A 170 -10.34 24.79 -9.46
#